data_b212432788bd8a500ce280237024127f
#
_entry.id   b212432788bd8a500ce280237024127f
#
_cell.length_a   1.000
_cell.length_b   1.000
_cell.length_c   1.000
_cell.angle_alpha   90.00
_cell.angle_beta   90.00
_cell.angle_gamma   90.00
#
_symmetry.space_group_name_H-M   'P 1'
#
loop_
_entity.id
_entity.type
_entity.pdbx_description
1 polymer ?
#
loop_
_entity_poly.entity_id
_entity_poly.type
_entity_poly.pdbx_seq_one_letter_code
_entity_poly.pdbx_strand_id
1 'polypeptide(L)'
;VLFPFLDARSIDDGVCAAIGEVLGRHESFTVRFERCGRFPGVLYLDPEPDAGFRGLTEAVVERWPDNPPFGGQFDDVVPHLTVAQGHGDDVLRDAQAALLSGLPVTARVSAVDLLIYDGTRWRQRASFPLAQSR
;
A
#
# COMPACT_ATOMS: atom_id res chain seq x y z
N VAL A 1 -1.02 -1.67 -0.71
CA VAL A 1 -0.74 -0.92 -1.94
C VAL A 1 -0.73 0.56 -1.64
N LEU A 2 0.37 1.25 -1.99
CA LEU A 2 0.39 2.71 -1.88
C LEU A 2 -0.50 3.31 -2.97
N PHE A 3 -0.18 3.03 -4.22
CA PHE A 3 -1.05 3.36 -5.37
C PHE A 3 -0.40 2.88 -6.67
N PRO A 4 -1.17 2.66 -7.74
CA PRO A 4 -0.61 2.50 -9.08
C PRO A 4 -0.20 3.88 -9.62
N PHE A 5 0.96 4.00 -10.30
CA PHE A 5 1.40 5.32 -10.76
C PHE A 5 2.01 5.38 -12.16
N LEU A 6 2.81 4.42 -12.55
CA LEU A 6 3.46 4.43 -13.86
C LEU A 6 3.08 3.21 -14.68
N ASP A 7 3.11 3.39 -16.01
CA ASP A 7 3.01 2.28 -16.96
C ASP A 7 4.27 1.40 -16.80
N ALA A 8 4.09 0.09 -16.84
CA ALA A 8 5.19 -0.87 -16.72
C ALA A 8 6.32 -0.60 -17.72
N ARG A 9 5.98 -0.13 -18.91
CA ARG A 9 6.95 0.20 -19.96
C ARG A 9 7.81 1.42 -19.65
N SER A 10 7.34 2.26 -18.74
CA SER A 10 8.07 3.45 -18.30
C SER A 10 9.03 3.17 -17.15
N ILE A 11 8.96 1.98 -16.57
CA ILE A 11 9.77 1.62 -15.40
C ILE A 11 11.05 0.93 -15.86
N ASP A 12 12.13 1.67 -15.87
CA ASP A 12 13.47 1.19 -16.17
C ASP A 12 14.34 1.19 -14.91
N ASP A 13 15.61 0.85 -15.05
CA ASP A 13 16.56 0.82 -13.93
C ASP A 13 16.74 2.19 -13.29
N GLY A 14 16.68 3.26 -14.10
CA GLY A 14 16.78 4.63 -13.61
C GLY A 14 15.59 5.01 -12.71
N VAL A 15 14.40 4.62 -13.12
CA VAL A 15 13.19 4.84 -12.31
C VAL A 15 13.28 4.04 -11.00
N CYS A 16 13.70 2.78 -11.06
CA CYS A 16 13.88 1.96 -9.86
C CYS A 16 14.88 2.59 -8.90
N ALA A 17 16.01 3.10 -9.41
CA ALA A 17 17.01 3.78 -8.58
C ALA A 17 16.42 5.03 -7.91
N ALA A 18 15.61 5.81 -8.65
CA ALA A 18 14.95 6.99 -8.11
C ALA A 18 13.93 6.64 -7.03
N ILE A 19 13.14 5.58 -7.22
CA ILE A 19 12.20 5.09 -6.22
C ILE A 19 12.95 4.70 -4.94
N GLY A 20 14.01 3.93 -5.09
CA GLY A 20 14.84 3.50 -3.96
C GLY A 20 15.43 4.66 -3.18
N GLU A 21 15.84 5.72 -3.86
CA GLU A 21 16.37 6.93 -3.24
C GLU A 21 15.28 7.66 -2.45
N VAL A 22 14.11 7.84 -3.04
CA VAL A 22 12.99 8.52 -2.39
C VAL A 22 12.53 7.76 -1.16
N LEU A 23 12.28 6.47 -1.30
CA LEU A 23 11.75 5.65 -0.20
C LEU A 23 12.80 5.40 0.88
N GLY A 24 14.06 5.29 0.50
CA GLY A 24 15.16 5.03 1.44
C GLY A 24 15.41 6.17 2.43
N ARG A 25 14.84 7.36 2.21
CA ARG A 25 14.91 8.48 3.15
C ARG A 25 13.90 8.37 4.29
N HIS A 26 12.93 7.47 4.16
CA HIS A 26 11.89 7.27 5.17
C HIS A 26 12.28 6.15 6.10
N GLU A 27 12.05 6.35 7.40
CA GLU A 27 12.34 5.33 8.40
C GLU A 27 11.29 4.23 8.36
N SER A 28 11.72 3.01 8.67
CA SER A 28 10.79 1.91 8.92
C SER A 28 9.93 2.25 10.13
N PHE A 29 8.72 1.71 10.16
CA PHE A 29 7.74 2.05 11.20
C PHE A 29 6.89 0.83 11.56
N THR A 30 6.27 0.91 12.74
CA THR A 30 5.38 -0.12 13.24
C THR A 30 3.94 0.35 13.09
N VAL A 31 3.07 -0.54 12.64
CA VAL A 31 1.63 -0.27 12.55
C VAL A 31 0.85 -1.35 13.29
N ARG A 32 -0.31 -0.98 13.76
CA ARG A 32 -1.23 -1.86 14.45
C ARG A 32 -2.54 -1.90 13.70
N PHE A 33 -3.07 -3.09 13.50
CA PHE A 33 -4.36 -3.30 12.86
C PHE A 33 -5.34 -3.77 13.92
N GLU A 34 -6.25 -2.90 14.33
CA GLU A 34 -7.27 -3.20 15.35
C GLU A 34 -8.68 -3.23 14.79
N ARG A 35 -8.90 -2.52 13.68
CA ARG A 35 -10.23 -2.30 13.14
C ARG A 35 -10.32 -2.72 11.69
N CYS A 36 -11.53 -3.16 11.34
CA CYS A 36 -11.89 -3.42 9.95
C CYS A 36 -12.65 -2.23 9.38
N GLY A 37 -12.52 -2.03 8.08
CA GLY A 37 -13.32 -1.08 7.33
C GLY A 37 -13.88 -1.73 6.08
N ARG A 38 -14.81 -1.04 5.44
CA ARG A 38 -15.46 -1.50 4.23
C ARG A 38 -15.49 -0.44 3.16
N PHE A 39 -15.07 -0.83 1.95
CA PHE A 39 -15.45 -0.15 0.72
C PHE A 39 -16.47 -1.04 0.02
N PRO A 40 -17.20 -0.55 -0.99
CA PRO A 40 -18.12 -1.42 -1.74
C PRO A 40 -17.39 -2.67 -2.27
N GLY A 41 -17.84 -3.84 -1.81
CA GLY A 41 -17.25 -5.12 -2.22
C GLY A 41 -15.88 -5.45 -1.64
N VAL A 42 -15.37 -4.66 -0.67
CA VAL A 42 -14.01 -4.81 -0.13
C VAL A 42 -14.04 -4.78 1.40
N LEU A 43 -13.40 -5.76 2.02
CA LEU A 43 -13.12 -5.78 3.45
C LEU A 43 -11.63 -5.50 3.64
N TYR A 44 -11.29 -4.54 4.50
CA TYR A 44 -9.90 -4.18 4.76
C TYR A 44 -9.62 -4.00 6.25
N LEU A 45 -8.33 -4.03 6.59
CA LEU A 45 -7.84 -3.64 7.91
C LEU A 45 -7.32 -2.20 7.84
N ASP A 46 -7.62 -1.45 8.88
CA ASP A 46 -7.26 -0.04 9.01
C ASP A 46 -5.93 0.05 9.79
N PRO A 47 -4.84 0.53 9.17
CA PRO A 47 -3.56 0.64 9.87
C PRO A 47 -3.56 1.84 10.81
N GLU A 48 -2.95 1.68 11.97
CA GLU A 48 -2.86 2.73 12.97
C GLU A 48 -1.47 2.73 13.63
N PRO A 49 -0.75 3.86 13.63
CA PRO A 49 -1.03 5.09 12.88
C PRO A 49 -0.81 4.91 11.38
N ASP A 50 -1.47 5.71 10.56
CA ASP A 50 -1.34 5.63 9.10
C ASP A 50 -0.33 6.64 8.52
N ALA A 51 0.25 7.48 9.38
CA ALA A 51 1.15 8.56 8.96
C ALA A 51 2.36 8.05 8.15
N GLY A 52 2.91 6.89 8.49
CA GLY A 52 4.03 6.31 7.75
C GLY A 52 3.67 6.00 6.31
N PHE A 53 2.50 5.41 6.08
CA PHE A 53 2.03 5.12 4.72
C PHE A 53 1.70 6.38 3.94
N ARG A 54 1.05 7.35 4.58
CA ARG A 54 0.74 8.63 3.94
C ARG A 54 2.00 9.38 3.55
N GLY A 55 3.02 9.36 4.40
CA GLY A 55 4.31 9.97 4.11
C GLY A 55 5.01 9.34 2.90
N LEU A 56 4.95 8.02 2.76
CA LEU A 56 5.51 7.34 1.60
C LEU A 56 4.75 7.72 0.32
N THR A 57 3.42 7.76 0.38
CA THR A 57 2.59 8.17 -0.77
C THR A 57 2.92 9.59 -1.18
N GLU A 58 2.99 10.52 -0.23
CA GLU A 58 3.31 11.92 -0.49
C GLU A 58 4.68 12.09 -1.12
N ALA A 59 5.67 11.32 -0.67
CA ALA A 59 7.03 11.38 -1.21
C ALA A 59 7.07 10.94 -2.67
N VAL A 60 6.32 9.91 -3.02
CA VAL A 60 6.23 9.45 -4.41
C VAL A 60 5.49 10.47 -5.27
N VAL A 61 4.39 11.02 -4.77
CA VAL A 61 3.62 12.07 -5.48
C VAL A 61 4.49 13.29 -5.74
N GLU A 62 5.28 13.70 -4.75
CA GLU A 62 6.16 14.87 -4.88
C GLU A 62 7.23 14.65 -5.96
N ARG A 63 7.78 13.44 -6.04
CA ARG A 63 8.81 13.11 -7.03
C ARG A 63 8.23 12.94 -8.45
N TRP A 64 7.00 12.44 -8.57
CA TRP A 64 6.33 12.23 -9.85
C TRP A 64 4.96 12.93 -9.85
N PRO A 65 4.95 14.28 -9.84
CA PRO A 65 3.69 15.04 -9.71
C PRO A 65 2.74 14.87 -10.90
N ASP A 66 3.26 14.47 -12.06
CA ASP A 66 2.45 14.25 -13.25
C ASP A 66 1.70 12.92 -13.22
N ASN A 67 1.98 12.08 -12.23
CA ASN A 67 1.38 10.74 -12.08
C ASN A 67 0.71 10.62 -10.72
N PRO A 68 -0.39 11.36 -10.48
CA PRO A 68 -1.07 11.31 -9.18
C PRO A 68 -1.70 9.95 -8.93
N PRO A 69 -1.92 9.56 -7.65
CA PRO A 69 -2.56 8.30 -7.31
C PRO A 69 -3.93 8.17 -7.98
N PHE A 70 -4.17 7.01 -8.60
CA PHE A 70 -5.43 6.72 -9.28
C PHE A 70 -5.82 7.78 -10.31
N GLY A 71 -4.81 8.39 -10.99
CA GLY A 71 -5.05 9.43 -12.01
C GLY A 71 -5.65 10.72 -11.46
N GLY A 72 -5.55 10.96 -10.16
CA GLY A 72 -6.17 12.13 -9.53
C GLY A 72 -7.66 11.97 -9.26
N GLN A 73 -8.18 10.75 -9.40
CA GLN A 73 -9.61 10.46 -9.26
C GLN A 73 -10.12 10.64 -7.82
N PHE A 74 -9.25 10.46 -6.83
CA PHE A 74 -9.61 10.57 -5.42
C PHE A 74 -8.79 11.68 -4.77
N ASP A 75 -9.45 12.48 -3.93
CA ASP A 75 -8.79 13.56 -3.18
C ASP A 75 -7.88 13.02 -2.07
N ASP A 76 -8.23 11.87 -1.52
CA ASP A 76 -7.48 11.24 -0.44
C ASP A 76 -7.25 9.75 -0.76
N VAL A 77 -6.04 9.29 -0.50
CA VAL A 77 -5.68 7.87 -0.62
C VAL A 77 -5.64 7.31 0.79
N VAL A 78 -6.62 6.47 1.11
CA VAL A 78 -6.77 5.88 2.44
C VAL A 78 -5.89 4.63 2.54
N PRO A 79 -4.86 4.62 3.41
CA PRO A 79 -4.07 3.41 3.64
C PRO A 79 -4.94 2.28 4.15
N HIS A 80 -4.79 1.10 3.59
CA HIS A 80 -5.59 -0.06 3.99
C HIS A 80 -4.88 -1.36 3.60
N LEU A 81 -5.21 -2.41 4.33
CA LEU A 81 -4.78 -3.78 4.00
C LEU A 81 -6.01 -4.57 3.58
N THR A 82 -6.13 -4.85 2.29
CA THR A 82 -7.27 -5.60 1.76
C THR A 82 -7.20 -7.05 2.23
N VAL A 83 -8.29 -7.52 2.82
CA VAL A 83 -8.42 -8.90 3.30
C VAL A 83 -9.23 -9.72 2.32
N ALA A 84 -10.33 -9.16 1.79
CA ALA A 84 -11.20 -9.85 0.84
C ALA A 84 -11.87 -8.85 -0.08
N GLN A 85 -12.03 -9.23 -1.35
CA GLN A 85 -12.73 -8.42 -2.34
C GLN A 85 -13.40 -9.30 -3.36
N GLY A 86 -14.42 -8.76 -4.04
CA GLY A 86 -15.13 -9.48 -5.10
C GLY A 86 -16.14 -10.50 -4.59
N HIS A 87 -16.45 -10.48 -3.31
CA HIS A 87 -17.43 -11.38 -2.68
C HIS A 87 -18.69 -10.62 -2.29
N GLY A 88 -19.79 -11.34 -2.12
CA GLY A 88 -21.04 -10.76 -1.62
C GLY A 88 -20.94 -10.31 -0.16
N ASP A 89 -21.85 -9.45 0.26
CA ASP A 89 -21.86 -8.89 1.62
C ASP A 89 -21.90 -9.96 2.71
N ASP A 90 -22.58 -11.07 2.46
CA ASP A 90 -22.68 -12.16 3.44
C ASP A 90 -21.29 -12.79 3.71
N VAL A 91 -20.52 -13.01 2.64
CA VAL A 91 -19.18 -13.57 2.76
C VAL A 91 -18.25 -12.58 3.46
N LEU A 92 -18.34 -11.29 3.13
CA LEU A 92 -17.54 -10.25 3.76
C LEU A 92 -17.87 -10.11 5.25
N ARG A 93 -19.15 -10.23 5.61
CA ARG A 93 -19.60 -10.16 7.02
C ARG A 93 -19.04 -11.32 7.82
N ASP A 94 -19.10 -12.55 7.28
CA ASP A 94 -18.56 -13.73 7.95
C ASP A 94 -17.03 -13.64 8.09
N ALA A 95 -16.35 -13.17 7.05
CA ALA A 95 -14.90 -12.96 7.09
C ALA A 95 -14.53 -11.92 8.14
N GLN A 96 -15.30 -10.84 8.24
CA GLN A 96 -15.07 -9.79 9.24
C GLN A 96 -15.22 -10.32 10.66
N ALA A 97 -16.26 -11.10 10.92
CA ALA A 97 -16.48 -11.69 12.25
C ALA A 97 -15.33 -12.61 12.66
N ALA A 98 -14.86 -13.45 11.72
CA ALA A 98 -13.73 -14.33 11.97
C ALA A 98 -12.44 -13.54 12.22
N LEU A 99 -12.22 -12.47 11.46
CA LEU A 99 -11.03 -11.65 11.54
C LEU A 99 -10.92 -10.90 12.87
N LEU A 100 -12.04 -10.36 13.34
CA LEU A 100 -12.08 -9.57 14.57
C LEU A 100 -11.58 -10.35 15.79
N SER A 101 -11.78 -11.67 15.83
CA SER A 101 -11.30 -12.51 16.93
C SER A 101 -9.76 -12.62 16.98
N GLY A 102 -9.08 -12.35 15.88
CA GLY A 102 -7.62 -12.40 15.78
C GLY A 102 -6.93 -11.04 15.90
N LEU A 103 -7.69 -9.95 16.03
CA LEU A 103 -7.12 -8.61 16.17
C LEU A 103 -6.88 -8.27 17.65
N PRO A 104 -5.90 -7.41 17.96
CA PRO A 104 -5.05 -6.65 17.05
C PRO A 104 -3.87 -7.46 16.51
N VAL A 105 -3.35 -6.99 15.38
CA VAL A 105 -2.11 -7.51 14.79
C VAL A 105 -1.14 -6.34 14.64
N THR A 106 0.10 -6.53 15.06
CA THR A 106 1.16 -5.53 14.92
C THR A 106 2.12 -5.98 13.83
N ALA A 107 2.49 -5.06 12.96
CA ALA A 107 3.42 -5.34 11.87
C ALA A 107 4.47 -4.23 11.77
N ARG A 108 5.67 -4.61 11.35
CA ARG A 108 6.72 -3.65 11.06
C ARG A 108 6.85 -3.50 9.55
N VAL A 109 6.77 -2.25 9.10
CA VAL A 109 6.96 -1.91 7.69
C VAL A 109 8.42 -1.52 7.50
N SER A 110 9.17 -2.35 6.79
CA SER A 110 10.62 -2.16 6.60
C SER A 110 11.04 -2.06 5.14
N ALA A 111 10.13 -2.31 4.22
CA ALA A 111 10.41 -2.24 2.78
C ALA A 111 9.13 -1.97 2.00
N VAL A 112 9.30 -1.46 0.80
CA VAL A 112 8.21 -1.25 -0.17
C VAL A 112 8.57 -2.03 -1.42
N ASP A 113 7.63 -2.81 -1.92
CA ASP A 113 7.82 -3.61 -3.13
C ASP A 113 7.18 -2.93 -4.33
N LEU A 114 7.88 -2.96 -5.45
CA LEU A 114 7.35 -2.53 -6.74
C LEU A 114 6.87 -3.75 -7.49
N LEU A 115 5.58 -3.77 -7.81
CA LEU A 115 4.96 -4.84 -8.58
C LEU A 115 4.61 -4.34 -9.96
N ILE A 116 4.80 -5.18 -10.96
CA ILE A 116 4.47 -4.89 -12.35
C ILE A 116 3.50 -5.96 -12.86
N TYR A 117 2.45 -5.50 -13.54
CA TYR A 117 1.51 -6.39 -14.21
C TYR A 117 2.01 -6.67 -15.63
N ASP A 118 2.25 -7.94 -15.95
CA ASP A 118 2.83 -8.35 -17.23
C ASP A 118 1.77 -8.70 -18.31
N GLY A 119 0.51 -8.42 -18.04
CA GLY A 119 -0.62 -8.77 -18.90
C GLY A 119 -1.35 -10.02 -18.45
N THR A 120 -0.72 -10.83 -17.59
CA THR A 120 -1.29 -12.08 -17.06
C THR A 120 -1.34 -12.07 -15.55
N ARG A 121 -0.25 -11.64 -14.91
CA ARG A 121 -0.11 -11.65 -13.46
C ARG A 121 0.79 -10.53 -12.99
N TRP A 122 0.71 -10.24 -11.69
CA TRP A 122 1.61 -9.31 -11.03
C TRP A 122 2.92 -10.00 -10.69
N ARG A 123 4.03 -9.29 -10.93
CA ARG A 123 5.38 -9.76 -10.59
C ARG A 123 6.11 -8.73 -9.79
N GLN A 124 6.89 -9.16 -8.82
CA GLN A 124 7.78 -8.26 -8.09
C GLN A 124 8.94 -7.86 -8.98
N ARG A 125 9.07 -6.55 -9.24
CA ARG A 125 10.16 -5.98 -10.04
C ARG A 125 11.36 -5.63 -9.16
N ALA A 126 11.10 -5.11 -7.95
CA ALA A 126 12.13 -4.66 -7.02
C ALA A 126 11.55 -4.53 -5.62
N SER A 127 12.43 -4.53 -4.63
CA SER A 127 12.09 -4.25 -3.24
C SER A 127 13.03 -3.14 -2.73
N PHE A 128 12.46 -2.15 -2.07
CA PHE A 128 13.19 -0.97 -1.61
C PHE A 128 13.16 -0.91 -0.09
N PRO A 129 14.30 -1.11 0.58
CA PRO A 129 14.32 -1.03 2.04
C PRO A 129 14.15 0.40 2.51
N LEU A 130 13.40 0.56 3.59
CA LEU A 130 13.32 1.83 4.32
C LEU A 130 14.53 1.95 5.24
N ALA A 131 14.83 3.18 5.65
CA ALA A 131 15.90 3.41 6.62
C ALA A 131 15.54 2.73 7.94
N GLN A 132 16.54 2.16 8.62
CA GLN A 132 16.31 1.54 9.92
C GLN A 132 16.04 2.63 10.95
N SER A 133 14.95 2.48 11.70
CA SER A 133 14.67 3.37 12.82
C SER A 133 15.62 3.03 13.98
N ARG A 134 16.11 4.07 14.61
CA ARG A 134 16.97 3.92 15.79
C ARG A 134 16.15 3.68 17.05
#